data_e4d806cf9bef555fb6949276050ff8e0
#
_entry.id   e4d806cf9bef555fb6949276050ff8e0
#
_cell.length_a   1.000
_cell.length_b   1.000
_cell.length_c   1.000
_cell.angle_alpha   90.00
_cell.angle_beta   90.00
_cell.angle_gamma   90.00
#
_symmetry.space_group_name_H-M   'P 1'
#
loop_
_entity.id
_entity.type
_entity.pdbx_description
1 polymer ?
#
loop_
_entity_poly.entity_id
_entity_poly.type
_entity_poly.pdbx_seq_one_letter_code
_entity_poly.pdbx_strand_id
1 'polypeptide(L)'
;MGSIKYQRSNTGFTLIELLVVTAVLSILVGLLLPALGKAKSKAYCVNEINAAKQMMLAHRMYSDDYESRLLPGYRYNYQASNRVGKSIDHPINARYPWRLAPYLAHNFEILYANKNLALLHSFSRGNEDEYTYAASVFPSMGINSVFVGGDDMVLSPNRNAFQKFGRFCVLKEAEVKRPSQLLAFSSARSVFDDKIAEGFYRVEPPYLTKRLWSKHWSADLEPQEFGFVHPRFENKAVSAMLYGHAEV
;
A
#
# COMPACT_ATOMS: atom_id res chain seq x y z
N MET A 1 66.63 32.52 27.40
CA MET A 1 65.27 32.21 26.92
C MET A 1 65.43 31.37 25.68
N GLY A 2 65.38 30.03 25.83
CA GLY A 2 65.54 29.07 24.74
C GLY A 2 64.22 28.81 24.04
N SER A 3 64.16 29.08 22.75
CA SER A 3 62.97 28.79 21.87
C SER A 3 62.96 27.31 21.53
N ILE A 4 61.95 26.58 21.97
CA ILE A 4 61.68 25.19 21.60
C ILE A 4 61.08 25.22 20.18
N LYS A 5 61.87 24.78 19.16
CA LYS A 5 61.36 24.55 17.81
C LYS A 5 60.66 23.20 17.80
N TYR A 6 59.33 23.21 17.67
CA TYR A 6 58.54 22.00 17.33
C TYR A 6 58.85 21.61 15.86
N GLN A 7 59.59 20.57 15.63
CA GLN A 7 59.70 19.94 14.33
C GLN A 7 58.44 19.14 14.05
N ARG A 8 57.58 19.67 13.13
CA ARG A 8 56.47 18.86 12.56
C ARG A 8 57.10 17.83 11.64
N SER A 9 57.07 16.56 12.01
CA SER A 9 57.37 15.44 11.10
C SER A 9 56.19 15.33 10.10
N ASN A 10 56.39 15.80 8.87
CA ASN A 10 55.48 15.51 7.78
C ASN A 10 55.72 14.07 7.32
N THR A 11 55.06 13.08 7.89
CA THR A 11 54.97 11.75 7.34
C THR A 11 54.04 11.79 6.14
N GLY A 12 54.59 11.79 4.92
CA GLY A 12 53.84 11.69 3.68
C GLY A 12 53.21 10.29 3.57
N PHE A 13 51.94 10.24 3.15
CA PHE A 13 51.22 9.00 2.92
C PHE A 13 51.79 8.33 1.64
N THR A 14 52.05 7.03 1.70
CA THR A 14 52.56 6.29 0.53
C THR A 14 51.39 5.87 -0.39
N LEU A 15 51.64 5.77 -1.67
CA LEU A 15 50.64 5.34 -2.66
C LEU A 15 50.13 3.93 -2.37
N ILE A 16 50.97 3.06 -1.85
CA ILE A 16 50.66 1.68 -1.48
C ILE A 16 49.73 1.61 -0.25
N GLU A 17 49.95 2.47 0.76
CA GLU A 17 49.04 2.56 1.92
C GLU A 17 47.62 2.98 1.50
N LEU A 18 47.52 3.95 0.59
CA LEU A 18 46.22 4.38 0.04
C LEU A 18 45.57 3.24 -0.73
N LEU A 19 46.34 2.53 -1.58
CA LEU A 19 45.82 1.45 -2.41
C LEU A 19 45.29 0.28 -1.56
N VAL A 20 46.00 -0.11 -0.51
CA VAL A 20 45.61 -1.19 0.40
C VAL A 20 44.30 -0.80 1.14
N VAL A 21 44.22 0.42 1.66
CA VAL A 21 43.03 0.90 2.37
C VAL A 21 41.80 0.91 1.43
N THR A 22 41.96 1.43 0.21
CA THR A 22 40.83 1.44 -0.74
C THR A 22 40.41 0.05 -1.19
N ALA A 23 41.36 -0.90 -1.33
CA ALA A 23 41.08 -2.31 -1.63
C ALA A 23 40.27 -2.97 -0.49
N VAL A 24 40.69 -2.80 0.75
CA VAL A 24 40.00 -3.37 1.92
C VAL A 24 38.58 -2.76 2.04
N LEU A 25 38.46 -1.44 1.90
CA LEU A 25 37.14 -0.76 1.94
C LEU A 25 36.21 -1.27 0.83
N SER A 26 36.74 -1.47 -0.38
CA SER A 26 35.95 -1.99 -1.52
C SER A 26 35.40 -3.39 -1.24
N ILE A 27 36.19 -4.27 -0.62
CA ILE A 27 35.75 -5.61 -0.24
C ILE A 27 34.65 -5.53 0.84
N LEU A 28 34.87 -4.71 1.88
CA LEU A 28 33.87 -4.55 2.96
C LEU A 28 32.54 -4.00 2.43
N VAL A 29 32.57 -2.97 1.59
CA VAL A 29 31.38 -2.38 0.96
C VAL A 29 30.69 -3.41 0.06
N GLY A 30 31.46 -4.19 -0.72
CA GLY A 30 30.92 -5.24 -1.59
C GLY A 30 30.12 -6.31 -0.85
N LEU A 31 30.52 -6.64 0.39
CA LEU A 31 29.79 -7.59 1.25
C LEU A 31 28.59 -6.95 1.97
N LEU A 32 28.65 -5.65 2.28
CA LEU A 32 27.59 -4.94 3.00
C LEU A 32 26.38 -4.58 2.12
N LEU A 33 26.61 -4.22 0.85
CA LEU A 33 25.52 -3.75 -0.04
C LEU A 33 24.39 -4.77 -0.22
N PRO A 34 24.64 -6.07 -0.49
CA PRO A 34 23.56 -7.06 -0.61
C PRO A 34 22.81 -7.28 0.70
N ALA A 35 23.51 -7.26 1.84
CA ALA A 35 22.89 -7.42 3.15
C ALA A 35 21.99 -6.24 3.51
N LEU A 36 22.42 -5.01 3.21
CA LEU A 36 21.64 -3.79 3.42
C LEU A 36 20.38 -3.78 2.53
N GLY A 37 20.50 -4.23 1.27
CA GLY A 37 19.35 -4.36 0.38
C GLY A 37 18.25 -5.27 0.93
N LYS A 38 18.64 -6.45 1.43
CA LYS A 38 17.71 -7.41 2.07
C LYS A 38 17.11 -6.85 3.37
N ALA A 39 17.90 -6.21 4.20
CA ALA A 39 17.44 -5.58 5.44
C ALA A 39 16.40 -4.48 5.15
N LYS A 40 16.65 -3.64 4.16
CA LYS A 40 15.72 -2.59 3.71
C LYS A 40 14.41 -3.18 3.19
N SER A 41 14.46 -4.24 2.39
CA SER A 41 13.25 -4.92 1.89
C SER A 41 12.42 -5.48 3.04
N LYS A 42 13.05 -6.12 4.03
CA LYS A 42 12.36 -6.62 5.23
C LYS A 42 11.74 -5.49 6.06
N ALA A 43 12.43 -4.37 6.24
CA ALA A 43 11.88 -3.21 6.93
C ALA A 43 10.63 -2.65 6.22
N TYR A 44 10.65 -2.56 4.89
CA TYR A 44 9.49 -2.16 4.10
C TYR A 44 8.31 -3.15 4.25
N CYS A 45 8.59 -4.44 4.27
CA CYS A 45 7.58 -5.46 4.50
C CYS A 45 6.91 -5.30 5.88
N VAL A 46 7.69 -5.12 6.94
CA VAL A 46 7.17 -4.90 8.30
C VAL A 46 6.34 -3.61 8.39
N ASN A 47 6.79 -2.53 7.76
CA ASN A 47 6.03 -1.28 7.71
C ASN A 47 4.65 -1.49 7.04
N GLU A 48 4.61 -2.23 5.94
CA GLU A 48 3.36 -2.49 5.23
C GLU A 48 2.43 -3.43 6.02
N ILE A 49 2.96 -4.42 6.72
CA ILE A 49 2.18 -5.25 7.65
C ILE A 49 1.58 -4.40 8.78
N ASN A 50 2.33 -3.46 9.32
CA ASN A 50 1.83 -2.55 10.35
C ASN A 50 0.73 -1.63 9.82
N ALA A 51 0.90 -1.09 8.61
CA ALA A 51 -0.13 -0.33 7.91
C ALA A 51 -1.41 -1.16 7.71
N ALA A 52 -1.26 -2.40 7.23
CA ALA A 52 -2.36 -3.35 7.06
C ALA A 52 -3.14 -3.59 8.37
N LYS A 53 -2.45 -3.77 9.49
CA LYS A 53 -3.09 -3.93 10.82
C LYS A 53 -3.86 -2.69 11.24
N GLN A 54 -3.31 -1.49 11.02
CA GLN A 54 -4.00 -0.24 11.33
C GLN A 54 -5.23 -0.04 10.45
N MET A 55 -5.13 -0.38 9.17
CA MET A 55 -6.27 -0.35 8.24
C MET A 55 -7.38 -1.32 8.68
N MET A 56 -7.02 -2.52 9.15
CA MET A 56 -8.00 -3.47 9.67
C MET A 56 -8.66 -2.98 10.95
N LEU A 57 -7.92 -2.29 11.82
CA LEU A 57 -8.51 -1.65 13.00
C LEU A 57 -9.50 -0.56 12.59
N ALA A 58 -9.15 0.32 11.65
CA ALA A 58 -10.04 1.34 11.12
C ALA A 58 -11.27 0.74 10.43
N HIS A 59 -11.08 -0.36 9.67
CA HIS A 59 -12.17 -1.12 9.07
C HIS A 59 -13.14 -1.67 10.13
N ARG A 60 -12.61 -2.17 11.25
CA ARG A 60 -13.44 -2.65 12.37
C ARG A 60 -14.23 -1.52 13.02
N MET A 61 -13.59 -0.38 13.31
CA MET A 61 -14.27 0.79 13.83
C MET A 61 -15.39 1.27 12.88
N TYR A 62 -15.13 1.25 11.56
CA TYR A 62 -16.15 1.52 10.57
C TYR A 62 -17.33 0.53 10.69
N SER A 63 -17.05 -0.77 10.80
CA SER A 63 -18.09 -1.80 10.90
C SER A 63 -18.94 -1.63 12.16
N ASP A 64 -18.32 -1.29 13.29
CA ASP A 64 -19.00 -1.05 14.57
C ASP A 64 -19.98 0.15 14.46
N ASP A 65 -19.60 1.23 13.74
CA ASP A 65 -20.46 2.41 13.54
C ASP A 65 -21.58 2.19 12.50
N TYR A 66 -21.42 1.21 11.60
CA TYR A 66 -22.36 0.94 10.51
C TYR A 66 -23.12 -0.38 10.64
N GLU A 67 -23.61 -0.72 11.85
CA GLU A 67 -24.44 -1.92 12.11
C GLU A 67 -23.77 -3.23 11.66
N SER A 68 -22.47 -3.38 11.94
CA SER A 68 -21.64 -4.52 11.51
C SER A 68 -21.56 -4.69 9.99
N ARG A 69 -21.76 -3.62 9.23
CA ARG A 69 -21.55 -3.62 7.76
C ARG A 69 -20.08 -3.52 7.44
N LEU A 70 -19.66 -4.35 6.50
CA LEU A 70 -18.30 -4.30 5.99
C LEU A 70 -18.08 -3.11 5.07
N LEU A 71 -16.88 -2.55 5.10
CA LEU A 71 -16.48 -1.40 4.30
C LEU A 71 -16.59 -1.72 2.80
N PRO A 72 -17.40 -0.99 2.02
CA PRO A 72 -17.44 -1.17 0.57
C PRO A 72 -16.21 -0.54 -0.09
N GLY A 73 -15.71 -1.18 -1.15
CA GLY A 73 -14.57 -0.67 -1.92
C GLY A 73 -14.91 0.58 -2.72
N TYR A 74 -16.06 0.54 -3.41
CA TYR A 74 -16.60 1.66 -4.17
C TYR A 74 -18.10 1.76 -3.96
N ARG A 75 -18.57 2.96 -3.62
CA ARG A 75 -20.00 3.22 -3.38
C ARG A 75 -20.41 4.56 -3.98
N TYR A 76 -21.40 4.53 -4.89
CA TYR A 76 -22.05 5.76 -5.35
C TYR A 76 -22.77 6.47 -4.20
N ASN A 77 -22.94 7.77 -4.34
CA ASN A 77 -23.69 8.61 -3.41
C ASN A 77 -23.18 8.62 -1.96
N TYR A 78 -21.88 8.42 -1.76
CA TYR A 78 -21.24 8.61 -0.46
C TYR A 78 -20.85 10.08 -0.29
N GLN A 79 -21.13 10.63 0.90
CA GLN A 79 -20.70 11.98 1.27
C GLN A 79 -19.42 11.88 2.07
N ALA A 80 -18.40 12.60 1.64
CA ALA A 80 -17.14 12.73 2.36
C ALA A 80 -16.64 14.17 2.30
N SER A 81 -15.87 14.56 3.31
CA SER A 81 -15.18 15.84 3.33
C SER A 81 -13.67 15.60 3.43
N ASN A 82 -12.89 16.49 2.82
CA ASN A 82 -11.45 16.44 2.93
C ASN A 82 -10.98 16.96 4.31
N ARG A 83 -9.65 16.96 4.54
CA ARG A 83 -9.04 17.39 5.82
C ARG A 83 -9.32 18.85 6.22
N VAL A 84 -9.73 19.69 5.27
CA VAL A 84 -10.11 21.08 5.51
C VAL A 84 -11.62 21.29 5.56
N GLY A 85 -12.41 20.20 5.55
CA GLY A 85 -13.87 20.27 5.66
C GLY A 85 -14.60 20.56 4.36
N LYS A 86 -13.91 20.66 3.20
CA LYS A 86 -14.53 20.83 1.89
C LYS A 86 -15.16 19.51 1.44
N SER A 87 -16.39 19.55 0.93
CA SER A 87 -17.04 18.39 0.33
C SER A 87 -16.22 17.82 -0.83
N ILE A 88 -16.16 16.53 -0.90
CA ILE A 88 -15.46 15.80 -1.96
C ILE A 88 -16.48 15.24 -2.93
N ASP A 89 -16.29 15.50 -4.22
CA ASP A 89 -17.17 15.05 -5.27
C ASP A 89 -16.80 13.66 -5.82
N HIS A 90 -17.75 13.06 -6.52
CA HIS A 90 -17.56 11.83 -7.27
C HIS A 90 -16.54 12.05 -8.42
N PRO A 91 -15.64 11.10 -8.68
CA PRO A 91 -15.54 9.73 -8.14
C PRO A 91 -14.67 9.58 -6.89
N ILE A 92 -14.11 10.65 -6.36
CA ILE A 92 -13.10 10.61 -5.29
C ILE A 92 -13.73 10.09 -3.99
N ASN A 93 -14.89 10.65 -3.60
CA ASN A 93 -15.63 10.25 -2.40
C ASN A 93 -16.16 8.80 -2.44
N ALA A 94 -16.32 8.25 -3.64
CA ALA A 94 -16.82 6.89 -3.81
C ALA A 94 -15.82 5.80 -3.42
N ARG A 95 -14.51 6.11 -3.33
CA ARG A 95 -13.46 5.16 -3.01
C ARG A 95 -13.28 4.98 -1.51
N TYR A 96 -12.88 3.79 -1.06
CA TYR A 96 -12.80 3.44 0.35
C TYR A 96 -11.91 4.34 1.22
N PRO A 97 -10.78 4.92 0.76
CA PRO A 97 -9.90 5.68 1.64
C PRO A 97 -10.59 6.82 2.38
N TRP A 98 -11.48 7.54 1.71
CA TRP A 98 -12.22 8.64 2.33
C TRP A 98 -13.26 8.17 3.35
N ARG A 99 -13.75 6.94 3.25
CA ARG A 99 -14.62 6.33 4.28
C ARG A 99 -13.84 5.90 5.52
N LEU A 100 -12.57 5.51 5.36
CA LEU A 100 -11.69 5.22 6.48
C LEU A 100 -11.06 6.47 7.12
N ALA A 101 -11.03 7.59 6.41
CA ALA A 101 -10.37 8.82 6.87
C ALA A 101 -10.75 9.25 8.30
N PRO A 102 -12.04 9.25 8.73
CA PRO A 102 -12.43 9.61 10.09
C PRO A 102 -11.78 8.70 11.16
N TYR A 103 -11.66 7.40 10.87
CA TYR A 103 -11.08 6.40 11.79
C TYR A 103 -9.54 6.42 11.83
N LEU A 104 -8.93 7.15 10.91
CA LEU A 104 -7.49 7.37 10.82
C LEU A 104 -7.11 8.81 11.20
N ALA A 105 -8.04 9.58 11.81
CA ALA A 105 -7.87 11.02 12.09
C ALA A 105 -7.40 11.81 10.85
N HIS A 106 -7.86 11.42 9.65
CA HIS A 106 -7.44 11.96 8.34
C HIS A 106 -5.93 11.86 8.08
N ASN A 107 -5.22 10.98 8.79
CA ASN A 107 -3.81 10.68 8.52
C ASN A 107 -3.68 9.62 7.43
N PHE A 108 -3.59 10.06 6.19
CA PHE A 108 -3.45 9.18 5.03
C PHE A 108 -2.07 8.52 4.93
N GLU A 109 -1.04 8.96 5.67
CA GLU A 109 0.27 8.30 5.68
C GLU A 109 0.18 6.83 6.09
N ILE A 110 -0.82 6.47 6.91
CA ILE A 110 -1.11 5.08 7.28
C ILE A 110 -1.47 4.23 6.06
N LEU A 111 -2.18 4.81 5.09
CA LEU A 111 -2.57 4.14 3.85
C LEU A 111 -1.43 4.08 2.82
N TYR A 112 -0.35 4.85 3.04
CA TYR A 112 0.75 5.03 2.09
C TYR A 112 2.06 4.53 2.68
N ALA A 113 2.28 3.23 2.64
CA ALA A 113 3.51 2.64 3.13
C ALA A 113 4.67 2.81 2.14
N ASN A 114 5.89 2.90 2.68
CA ASN A 114 7.15 2.78 1.94
C ASN A 114 7.34 3.86 0.86
N LYS A 115 7.69 3.44 -0.36
CA LYS A 115 7.96 4.36 -1.47
C LYS A 115 6.72 5.15 -1.91
N ASN A 116 5.54 4.59 -1.70
CA ASN A 116 4.31 5.22 -2.08
C ASN A 116 4.00 6.48 -1.25
N LEU A 117 4.56 6.57 -0.04
CA LEU A 117 4.48 7.78 0.78
C LEU A 117 5.10 9.01 0.08
N ALA A 118 6.18 8.81 -0.68
CA ALA A 118 6.78 9.89 -1.46
C ALA A 118 5.84 10.41 -2.56
N LEU A 119 5.03 9.54 -3.15
CA LEU A 119 4.00 9.92 -4.11
C LEU A 119 2.92 10.79 -3.43
N LEU A 120 2.41 10.39 -2.27
CA LEU A 120 1.45 11.20 -1.51
C LEU A 120 2.01 12.58 -1.15
N HIS A 121 3.27 12.63 -0.70
CA HIS A 121 3.94 13.89 -0.35
C HIS A 121 4.19 14.78 -1.59
N SER A 122 4.38 14.22 -2.78
CA SER A 122 4.50 15.03 -3.99
C SER A 122 3.20 15.77 -4.31
N PHE A 123 2.06 15.12 -4.15
CA PHE A 123 0.75 15.75 -4.30
C PHE A 123 0.41 16.73 -3.17
N SER A 124 0.88 16.47 -1.95
CA SER A 124 0.63 17.38 -0.82
C SER A 124 1.32 18.74 -0.95
N ARG A 125 2.34 18.84 -1.80
CA ARG A 125 3.01 20.11 -2.15
C ARG A 125 2.28 20.89 -3.26
N GLY A 126 1.36 20.24 -3.97
CA GLY A 126 0.48 20.82 -4.96
C GLY A 126 -0.75 21.49 -4.33
N ASN A 127 -1.86 21.39 -5.02
CA ASN A 127 -3.13 21.88 -4.49
C ASN A 127 -3.89 20.79 -3.71
N GLU A 128 -4.84 21.19 -2.87
CA GLU A 128 -5.64 20.29 -2.04
C GLU A 128 -6.48 19.30 -2.88
N ASP A 129 -6.92 19.68 -4.08
CA ASP A 129 -7.75 18.82 -4.93
C ASP A 129 -6.89 17.67 -5.52
N GLU A 130 -5.63 17.94 -5.89
CA GLU A 130 -4.67 16.90 -6.31
C GLU A 130 -4.37 15.92 -5.18
N TYR A 131 -4.10 16.45 -3.98
CA TYR A 131 -3.90 15.61 -2.80
C TYR A 131 -5.13 14.75 -2.51
N THR A 132 -6.32 15.36 -2.54
CA THR A 132 -7.59 14.67 -2.30
C THR A 132 -7.82 13.54 -3.30
N TYR A 133 -7.51 13.77 -4.57
CA TYR A 133 -7.56 12.74 -5.61
C TYR A 133 -6.56 11.62 -5.35
N ALA A 134 -5.28 11.95 -5.17
CA ALA A 134 -4.23 10.97 -4.95
C ALA A 134 -4.51 10.10 -3.73
N ALA A 135 -4.90 10.70 -2.61
CA ALA A 135 -5.26 10.00 -1.38
C ALA A 135 -6.34 8.94 -1.57
N SER A 136 -7.22 9.11 -2.59
CA SER A 136 -8.26 8.13 -2.89
C SER A 136 -7.81 7.00 -3.83
N VAL A 137 -6.83 7.27 -4.72
CA VAL A 137 -6.51 6.36 -5.83
C VAL A 137 -5.36 5.42 -5.51
N PHE A 138 -4.31 5.93 -4.85
CA PHE A 138 -3.03 5.23 -4.75
C PHE A 138 -2.65 4.73 -3.35
N PRO A 139 -3.59 4.31 -2.47
CA PRO A 139 -3.19 3.67 -1.20
C PRO A 139 -2.36 2.42 -1.50
N SER A 140 -1.37 2.13 -0.65
CA SER A 140 -0.45 0.99 -0.83
C SER A 140 -1.16 -0.36 -0.86
N MET A 141 -2.35 -0.42 -0.25
CA MET A 141 -3.17 -1.63 -0.20
C MET A 141 -4.53 -1.41 -0.84
N GLY A 142 -4.90 -2.31 -1.75
CA GLY A 142 -6.23 -2.35 -2.35
C GLY A 142 -7.19 -3.19 -1.53
N ILE A 143 -8.44 -2.73 -1.41
CA ILE A 143 -9.50 -3.52 -0.78
C ILE A 143 -10.00 -4.60 -1.74
N ASN A 144 -10.32 -5.79 -1.21
CA ASN A 144 -11.06 -6.83 -1.92
C ASN A 144 -12.54 -6.43 -2.01
N SER A 145 -12.83 -5.46 -2.86
CA SER A 145 -14.14 -4.80 -2.91
C SER A 145 -15.27 -5.70 -3.43
N VAL A 146 -14.94 -6.68 -4.27
CA VAL A 146 -15.94 -7.52 -4.90
C VAL A 146 -16.56 -8.51 -3.92
N PHE A 147 -15.75 -9.12 -3.06
CA PHE A 147 -16.21 -10.15 -2.13
C PHE A 147 -16.46 -9.62 -0.71
N VAL A 148 -15.93 -8.45 -0.38
CA VAL A 148 -16.03 -7.83 0.95
C VAL A 148 -16.64 -6.44 0.83
N GLY A 149 -17.77 -6.19 1.48
CA GLY A 149 -18.46 -4.90 1.51
C GLY A 149 -19.15 -4.48 0.20
N GLY A 150 -18.70 -5.00 -0.94
CA GLY A 150 -19.24 -4.75 -2.26
C GLY A 150 -18.59 -3.59 -3.02
N ASP A 151 -18.85 -3.56 -4.31
CA ASP A 151 -18.33 -2.55 -5.23
C ASP A 151 -19.38 -2.22 -6.29
N ASP A 152 -19.92 -1.01 -6.25
CA ASP A 152 -20.96 -0.60 -7.17
C ASP A 152 -20.45 -0.38 -8.61
N MET A 153 -19.15 -0.20 -8.80
CA MET A 153 -18.55 0.03 -10.10
C MET A 153 -18.28 -1.28 -10.86
N VAL A 154 -17.86 -2.34 -10.16
CA VAL A 154 -17.47 -3.60 -10.78
C VAL A 154 -18.65 -4.57 -10.84
N LEU A 155 -19.25 -4.84 -9.70
CA LEU A 155 -20.41 -5.72 -9.57
C LEU A 155 -21.20 -5.33 -8.31
N SER A 156 -22.21 -4.48 -8.49
CA SER A 156 -23.03 -4.05 -7.37
C SER A 156 -23.73 -5.24 -6.72
N PRO A 157 -23.61 -5.41 -5.39
CA PRO A 157 -24.21 -6.51 -4.64
C PRO A 157 -25.72 -6.24 -4.41
N ASN A 158 -26.48 -6.27 -5.48
CA ASN A 158 -27.92 -6.09 -5.46
C ASN A 158 -28.68 -7.41 -5.65
N ARG A 159 -30.01 -7.37 -5.52
CA ARG A 159 -30.88 -8.55 -5.64
C ARG A 159 -30.70 -9.28 -6.97
N ASN A 160 -30.58 -8.57 -8.07
CA ASN A 160 -30.44 -9.15 -9.41
C ASN A 160 -29.09 -9.85 -9.58
N ALA A 161 -28.01 -9.24 -9.10
CA ALA A 161 -26.68 -9.85 -9.10
C ALA A 161 -26.64 -11.11 -8.26
N PHE A 162 -27.25 -11.10 -7.04
CA PHE A 162 -27.32 -12.28 -6.18
C PHE A 162 -28.20 -13.39 -6.76
N GLN A 163 -29.25 -13.06 -7.47
CA GLN A 163 -30.06 -14.07 -8.19
C GLN A 163 -29.29 -14.72 -9.33
N LYS A 164 -28.48 -13.94 -10.06
CA LYS A 164 -27.73 -14.44 -11.23
C LYS A 164 -26.48 -15.20 -10.86
N PHE A 165 -25.72 -14.74 -9.85
CA PHE A 165 -24.38 -15.25 -9.53
C PHE A 165 -24.30 -15.94 -8.17
N GLY A 166 -25.42 -16.03 -7.43
CA GLY A 166 -25.42 -16.46 -6.04
C GLY A 166 -24.86 -15.37 -5.12
N ARG A 167 -24.75 -15.71 -3.84
CA ARG A 167 -24.28 -14.76 -2.80
C ARG A 167 -22.75 -14.70 -2.81
N PHE A 168 -22.18 -13.97 -3.75
CA PHE A 168 -20.74 -13.85 -4.01
C PHE A 168 -20.03 -12.87 -3.08
N CYS A 169 -20.77 -11.99 -2.42
CA CYS A 169 -20.23 -10.91 -1.59
C CYS A 169 -20.81 -10.97 -0.17
N VAL A 170 -19.95 -10.77 0.83
CA VAL A 170 -20.37 -10.59 2.22
C VAL A 170 -20.52 -9.10 2.53
N LEU A 171 -21.66 -8.70 3.06
CA LEU A 171 -21.99 -7.31 3.35
C LEU A 171 -21.96 -6.98 4.84
N LYS A 172 -22.13 -8.01 5.70
CA LYS A 172 -22.10 -7.88 7.17
C LYS A 172 -21.16 -8.92 7.77
N GLU A 173 -20.58 -8.61 8.93
CA GLU A 173 -19.68 -9.52 9.65
C GLU A 173 -20.32 -10.89 9.94
N ALA A 174 -21.61 -10.91 10.30
CA ALA A 174 -22.36 -12.13 10.58
C ALA A 174 -22.48 -13.10 9.37
N GLU A 175 -22.23 -12.62 8.16
CA GLU A 175 -22.26 -13.44 6.93
C GLU A 175 -20.95 -14.17 6.68
N VAL A 176 -19.88 -13.79 7.38
CA VAL A 176 -18.55 -14.31 7.16
C VAL A 176 -18.33 -15.62 7.88
N LYS A 177 -18.19 -16.72 7.12
CA LYS A 177 -17.97 -18.05 7.69
C LYS A 177 -16.55 -18.29 8.19
N ARG A 178 -15.55 -17.73 7.52
CA ARG A 178 -14.12 -17.93 7.81
C ARG A 178 -13.35 -16.62 7.71
N PRO A 179 -13.49 -15.71 8.68
CA PRO A 179 -12.90 -14.38 8.59
C PRO A 179 -11.38 -14.39 8.58
N SER A 180 -10.73 -15.41 9.14
CA SER A 180 -9.27 -15.57 9.09
C SER A 180 -8.72 -16.00 7.72
N GLN A 181 -9.59 -16.41 6.80
CA GLN A 181 -9.25 -16.83 5.44
C GLN A 181 -9.82 -15.87 4.38
N LEU A 182 -10.59 -14.87 4.79
CA LEU A 182 -11.18 -13.91 3.87
C LEU A 182 -10.26 -12.68 3.77
N LEU A 183 -9.66 -12.52 2.61
CA LEU A 183 -8.81 -11.38 2.28
C LEU A 183 -9.64 -10.09 2.31
N ALA A 184 -9.24 -9.13 3.13
CA ALA A 184 -9.84 -7.79 3.14
C ALA A 184 -9.01 -6.80 2.33
N PHE A 185 -7.70 -6.75 2.53
CA PHE A 185 -6.78 -5.87 1.80
C PHE A 185 -5.55 -6.63 1.34
N SER A 186 -4.96 -6.22 0.22
CA SER A 186 -3.68 -6.74 -0.26
C SER A 186 -2.82 -5.61 -0.83
N SER A 187 -1.49 -5.79 -0.78
CA SER A 187 -0.56 -4.91 -1.49
C SER A 187 -1.01 -4.73 -2.93
N ALA A 188 -1.12 -3.48 -3.38
CA ALA A 188 -1.63 -3.18 -4.71
C ALA A 188 -0.68 -2.29 -5.52
N ARG A 189 -0.87 -2.28 -6.83
CA ARG A 189 -0.18 -1.40 -7.78
C ARG A 189 -1.11 -0.93 -8.88
N SER A 190 -0.78 0.20 -9.46
CA SER A 190 -1.46 0.78 -10.62
C SER A 190 -0.46 1.40 -11.58
N VAL A 191 -0.94 2.07 -12.60
CA VAL A 191 -0.14 2.93 -13.48
C VAL A 191 -0.52 4.38 -13.20
N PHE A 192 0.47 5.24 -13.08
CA PHE A 192 0.33 6.68 -13.01
C PHE A 192 1.45 7.33 -13.83
N ASP A 193 1.09 8.18 -14.79
CA ASP A 193 2.04 8.85 -15.69
C ASP A 193 3.02 7.86 -16.36
N ASP A 194 2.44 6.80 -16.96
CA ASP A 194 3.15 5.69 -17.64
C ASP A 194 4.19 4.95 -16.75
N LYS A 195 4.11 5.12 -15.44
CA LYS A 195 4.96 4.45 -14.46
C LYS A 195 4.14 3.61 -13.50
N ILE A 196 4.74 2.53 -13.00
CA ILE A 196 4.13 1.72 -11.95
C ILE A 196 4.13 2.52 -10.65
N ALA A 197 2.92 2.80 -10.13
CA ALA A 197 2.69 3.30 -8.79
C ALA A 197 2.48 2.13 -7.82
N GLU A 198 3.17 2.15 -6.67
CA GLU A 198 3.06 1.09 -5.64
C GLU A 198 1.79 1.26 -4.79
N GLY A 199 0.64 1.41 -5.44
CA GLY A 199 -0.64 1.56 -4.79
C GLY A 199 -1.82 1.57 -5.74
N PHE A 200 -2.97 1.09 -5.25
CA PHE A 200 -4.28 1.20 -5.87
C PHE A 200 -5.37 0.92 -4.84
N TYR A 201 -6.51 1.59 -4.94
CA TYR A 201 -7.57 1.48 -3.94
C TYR A 201 -8.31 0.14 -3.92
N ARG A 202 -8.15 -0.72 -4.92
CA ARG A 202 -8.81 -2.03 -4.94
C ARG A 202 -7.91 -3.13 -5.51
N VAL A 203 -8.23 -4.36 -5.16
CA VAL A 203 -7.75 -5.57 -5.82
C VAL A 203 -8.94 -6.33 -6.39
N GLU A 204 -8.75 -6.93 -7.57
CA GLU A 204 -9.79 -7.65 -8.31
C GLU A 204 -9.49 -9.14 -8.33
N PRO A 205 -10.49 -10.01 -8.13
CA PRO A 205 -10.30 -11.44 -8.26
C PRO A 205 -10.11 -11.85 -9.72
N PRO A 206 -9.45 -12.99 -9.99
CA PRO A 206 -9.43 -13.57 -11.33
C PRO A 206 -10.86 -13.93 -11.75
N TYR A 207 -11.16 -13.86 -13.05
CA TYR A 207 -12.40 -14.24 -13.71
C TYR A 207 -13.59 -13.29 -13.64
N LEU A 208 -13.59 -12.24 -12.81
CA LEU A 208 -14.79 -11.45 -12.63
C LEU A 208 -15.16 -10.58 -13.84
N THR A 209 -14.18 -10.07 -14.56
CA THR A 209 -14.36 -9.12 -15.68
C THR A 209 -13.90 -9.73 -17.01
N LYS A 210 -14.01 -11.05 -17.20
CA LYS A 210 -13.43 -11.80 -18.32
C LYS A 210 -11.89 -11.73 -18.39
N ARG A 211 -11.26 -11.15 -17.38
CA ARG A 211 -9.79 -11.09 -17.26
C ARG A 211 -9.31 -12.29 -16.48
N LEU A 212 -8.49 -13.08 -17.11
CA LEU A 212 -7.75 -14.14 -16.42
C LEU A 212 -6.48 -13.49 -15.88
N TRP A 213 -6.14 -13.76 -14.62
CA TRP A 213 -4.81 -13.44 -14.13
C TRP A 213 -3.78 -14.23 -14.93
N SER A 214 -2.62 -13.61 -15.16
CA SER A 214 -1.45 -14.31 -15.66
C SER A 214 -1.10 -15.49 -14.75
N LYS A 215 -0.66 -16.60 -15.34
CA LYS A 215 -0.31 -17.81 -14.56
C LYS A 215 0.82 -17.58 -13.58
N HIS A 216 1.74 -16.70 -13.96
CA HIS A 216 2.90 -16.34 -13.14
C HIS A 216 2.98 -14.82 -13.05
N TRP A 217 3.29 -14.34 -11.88
CA TRP A 217 3.53 -12.92 -11.69
C TRP A 217 4.90 -12.51 -12.23
N SER A 218 4.96 -11.37 -12.92
CA SER A 218 6.19 -10.66 -13.30
C SER A 218 6.02 -9.17 -13.04
N ALA A 219 7.11 -8.49 -12.77
CA ALA A 219 7.10 -7.04 -12.58
C ALA A 219 6.67 -6.27 -13.85
N ASP A 220 6.90 -6.87 -15.02
CA ASP A 220 6.59 -6.28 -16.34
C ASP A 220 5.11 -6.41 -16.74
N LEU A 221 4.31 -7.20 -16.00
CA LEU A 221 2.89 -7.33 -16.27
C LEU A 221 2.17 -6.00 -16.00
N GLU A 222 1.19 -5.69 -16.84
CA GLU A 222 0.25 -4.63 -16.55
C GLU A 222 -0.49 -4.93 -15.22
N PRO A 223 -0.72 -3.93 -14.34
CA PRO A 223 -1.36 -4.17 -13.05
C PRO A 223 -2.67 -4.95 -13.12
N GLN A 224 -3.45 -4.71 -14.18
CA GLN A 224 -4.74 -5.36 -14.41
C GLN A 224 -4.62 -6.85 -14.71
N GLU A 225 -3.49 -7.31 -15.28
CA GLU A 225 -3.25 -8.72 -15.62
C GLU A 225 -3.04 -9.59 -14.38
N PHE A 226 -2.86 -8.97 -13.22
CA PHE A 226 -2.75 -9.66 -11.93
C PHE A 226 -3.69 -9.05 -10.88
N GLY A 227 -4.84 -8.53 -11.31
CA GLY A 227 -5.88 -7.99 -10.45
C GLY A 227 -5.42 -6.83 -9.56
N PHE A 228 -4.46 -6.03 -10.03
CA PHE A 228 -3.80 -4.94 -9.29
C PHE A 228 -3.00 -5.39 -8.07
N VAL A 229 -2.90 -6.68 -7.77
CA VAL A 229 -2.06 -7.19 -6.68
C VAL A 229 -0.59 -6.95 -6.99
N HIS A 230 0.18 -6.54 -5.98
CA HIS A 230 1.62 -6.28 -6.11
C HIS A 230 2.45 -7.17 -5.17
N PRO A 231 2.93 -8.31 -5.65
CA PRO A 231 3.85 -9.18 -4.91
C PRO A 231 5.27 -8.58 -4.82
N ARG A 232 5.43 -7.49 -4.05
CA ARG A 232 6.66 -6.68 -3.99
C ARG A 232 7.71 -7.19 -3.01
N PHE A 233 7.39 -8.21 -2.21
CA PHE A 233 8.28 -8.79 -1.20
C PHE A 233 8.61 -10.24 -1.56
N GLU A 234 9.70 -10.46 -2.29
CA GLU A 234 10.14 -11.80 -2.72
C GLU A 234 9.02 -12.60 -3.43
N ASN A 235 8.33 -11.95 -4.37
CA ASN A 235 7.15 -12.47 -5.08
C ASN A 235 5.93 -12.76 -4.19
N LYS A 236 5.85 -12.13 -3.02
CA LYS A 236 4.70 -12.18 -2.13
C LYS A 236 4.13 -10.79 -1.88
N ALA A 237 2.84 -10.73 -1.60
CA ALA A 237 2.13 -9.52 -1.23
C ALA A 237 1.77 -9.55 0.25
N VAL A 238 1.79 -8.41 0.92
CA VAL A 238 1.18 -8.28 2.24
C VAL A 238 -0.33 -8.42 2.07
N SER A 239 -0.93 -9.27 2.87
CA SER A 239 -2.35 -9.56 2.88
C SER A 239 -2.92 -9.37 4.28
N ALA A 240 -4.02 -8.64 4.38
CA ALA A 240 -4.76 -8.46 5.63
C ALA A 240 -6.08 -9.21 5.54
N MET A 241 -6.29 -10.12 6.48
CA MET A 241 -7.51 -10.91 6.59
C MET A 241 -8.55 -10.21 7.46
N LEU A 242 -9.80 -10.49 7.21
CA LEU A 242 -10.92 -9.78 7.86
C LEU A 242 -10.92 -9.93 9.40
N TYR A 243 -10.29 -10.97 9.93
CA TYR A 243 -10.13 -11.14 11.38
C TYR A 243 -9.01 -10.27 12.00
N GLY A 244 -8.31 -9.47 11.19
CA GLY A 244 -7.34 -8.47 11.63
C GLY A 244 -5.88 -8.93 11.65
N HIS A 245 -5.55 -10.19 11.30
CA HIS A 245 -4.16 -10.57 11.09
C HIS A 245 -3.68 -10.15 9.70
N ALA A 246 -2.38 -9.84 9.61
CA ALA A 246 -1.72 -9.54 8.35
C ALA A 246 -0.49 -10.44 8.19
N GLU A 247 -0.30 -10.93 6.98
CA GLU A 247 0.76 -11.88 6.60
C GLU A 247 1.37 -11.57 5.22
N VAL A 248 2.44 -12.28 4.84
CA VAL A 248 3.15 -12.15 3.54
C VAL A 248 3.25 -13.50 2.83
#